data_6c0c2e91d14d75dd067e4d36b0d3df5b
#
_entry.id   6c0c2e91d14d75dd067e4d36b0d3df5b
#
_cell.length_a   1.000
_cell.length_b   1.000
_cell.length_c   1.000
_cell.angle_alpha   90.00
_cell.angle_beta   90.00
_cell.angle_gamma   90.00
#
_symmetry.space_group_name_H-M   'P 1'
#
loop_
_entity.id
_entity.type
_entity.pdbx_description
1 polymer ?
#
loop_
_entity_poly.entity_id
_entity_poly.type
_entity_poly.pdbx_seq_one_letter_code
_entity_poly.pdbx_strand_id
1 'polypeptide(L)'
;SSLAVSIRRGANVSDRCVIYAGVTLMDDACLGSGAVAPRKMKYDYGSIHVGSRNGACVLLDPGSKPDDSAPREPKPFGRAVYQRKATYFLPHWQVMPFVFSFFIALRTAYSVMPIWVSWYLVAIITWDLGNNFWTEMPEWRYLLLLIFVYLWVNMIHVVVRFVIDTGLKWLIIGRREPGLYPWDRSSYCLRWKIFESLCSDTLHSLRLIGGSAFLPFFYNIMGSRIGRRVCLYPTGADPPMVEPDLVVIEDGACVNFTHIICHTNTLGSFALNHIVIKSGATLSTESRIMGGVVIGEDAVLLEHTMAMVGDVVEPGDIWQGWPVQAIAKADEVAKSAKESAEKAEKVNEGKLLPLGLKEVAKPHKSYGSHN
;
A
#
# COMPACT_ATOMS: atom_id res chain seq x y z
N SER A 1 -40.37 -6.70 6.28
CA SER A 1 -39.71 -7.95 6.70
C SER A 1 -38.21 -7.81 6.47
N SER A 2 -37.45 -7.94 7.54
CA SER A 2 -35.98 -7.96 7.50
C SER A 2 -35.54 -9.28 6.86
N LEU A 3 -34.97 -9.24 5.67
CA LEU A 3 -34.36 -10.38 5.03
C LEU A 3 -33.00 -10.63 5.68
N ALA A 4 -32.82 -11.75 6.35
CA ALA A 4 -31.52 -12.09 6.95
C ALA A 4 -30.46 -12.37 5.88
N VAL A 5 -29.22 -11.98 6.16
CA VAL A 5 -28.04 -12.41 5.41
C VAL A 5 -27.61 -13.76 5.99
N SER A 6 -27.38 -14.75 5.14
CA SER A 6 -26.92 -16.08 5.55
C SER A 6 -25.52 -16.34 5.02
N ILE A 7 -24.57 -16.52 5.92
CA ILE A 7 -23.17 -16.86 5.58
C ILE A 7 -22.92 -18.26 6.12
N ARG A 8 -22.66 -19.21 5.22
CA ARG A 8 -22.48 -20.62 5.58
C ARG A 8 -21.02 -20.94 5.88
N ARG A 9 -20.78 -22.22 6.19
CA ARG A 9 -19.48 -22.71 6.65
C ARG A 9 -18.38 -22.46 5.62
N GLY A 10 -17.23 -21.91 6.07
CA GLY A 10 -16.07 -21.67 5.22
C GLY A 10 -16.22 -20.51 4.24
N ALA A 11 -17.41 -19.90 4.13
CA ALA A 11 -17.59 -18.75 3.28
C ALA A 11 -16.70 -17.57 3.75
N ASN A 12 -16.11 -16.87 2.79
CA ASN A 12 -15.18 -15.77 3.03
C ASN A 12 -15.72 -14.46 2.44
N VAL A 13 -15.57 -13.38 3.18
CA VAL A 13 -15.91 -12.02 2.75
C VAL A 13 -14.67 -11.15 2.93
N SER A 14 -14.15 -10.65 1.84
CA SER A 14 -12.95 -9.78 1.83
C SER A 14 -13.31 -8.34 2.14
N ASP A 15 -12.32 -7.46 2.07
CA ASP A 15 -12.46 -6.04 2.36
C ASP A 15 -13.39 -5.31 1.36
N ARG A 16 -13.98 -4.21 1.83
CA ARG A 16 -14.86 -3.32 1.04
C ARG A 16 -16.05 -4.00 0.36
N CYS A 17 -16.46 -5.19 0.82
CA CYS A 17 -17.65 -5.85 0.31
C CYS A 17 -18.94 -5.18 0.79
N VAL A 18 -19.92 -5.08 -0.09
CA VAL A 18 -21.27 -4.62 0.22
C VAL A 18 -22.25 -5.78 0.06
N ILE A 19 -22.85 -6.21 1.15
CA ILE A 19 -23.79 -7.34 1.15
C ILE A 19 -25.19 -6.82 1.49
N TYR A 20 -26.10 -6.92 0.53
CA TYR A 20 -27.47 -6.49 0.73
C TYR A 20 -28.33 -7.57 1.42
N ALA A 21 -29.48 -7.15 1.93
CA ALA A 21 -30.39 -8.00 2.67
C ALA A 21 -30.89 -9.23 1.86
N GLY A 22 -30.93 -10.40 2.51
CA GLY A 22 -31.38 -11.65 1.93
C GLY A 22 -30.34 -12.40 1.10
N VAL A 23 -29.09 -11.94 1.08
CA VAL A 23 -27.99 -12.63 0.42
C VAL A 23 -27.67 -13.93 1.18
N THR A 24 -27.40 -14.98 0.41
CA THR A 24 -26.94 -16.27 0.93
C THR A 24 -25.60 -16.65 0.30
N LEU A 25 -24.57 -16.79 1.12
CA LEU A 25 -23.30 -17.39 0.73
C LEU A 25 -23.31 -18.85 1.13
N MET A 26 -23.16 -19.73 0.14
CA MET A 26 -23.06 -21.18 0.40
C MET A 26 -21.69 -21.53 0.96
N ASP A 27 -21.47 -22.78 1.33
CA ASP A 27 -20.23 -23.24 1.93
C ASP A 27 -19.05 -22.96 1.01
N ASP A 28 -17.95 -22.43 1.58
CA ASP A 28 -16.71 -22.07 0.92
C ASP A 28 -16.85 -20.99 -0.19
N ALA A 29 -18.01 -20.35 -0.35
CA ALA A 29 -18.17 -19.23 -1.28
C ALA A 29 -17.32 -18.02 -0.84
N CYS A 30 -16.73 -17.31 -1.79
CA CYS A 30 -15.88 -16.18 -1.54
C CYS A 30 -16.40 -14.92 -2.23
N LEU A 31 -16.62 -13.86 -1.45
CA LEU A 31 -16.75 -12.50 -1.95
C LEU A 31 -15.40 -11.81 -1.80
N GLY A 32 -14.68 -11.66 -2.91
CA GLY A 32 -13.41 -10.95 -2.98
C GLY A 32 -13.58 -9.44 -2.81
N SER A 33 -12.47 -8.73 -2.70
CA SER A 33 -12.44 -7.29 -2.43
C SER A 33 -13.36 -6.47 -3.33
N GLY A 34 -14.09 -5.54 -2.74
CA GLY A 34 -15.02 -4.64 -3.44
C GLY A 34 -16.26 -5.30 -4.02
N ALA A 35 -16.54 -6.57 -3.69
CA ALA A 35 -17.70 -7.28 -4.21
C ALA A 35 -19.00 -6.65 -3.72
N VAL A 36 -19.92 -6.41 -4.67
CA VAL A 36 -21.29 -5.96 -4.37
C VAL A 36 -22.26 -7.12 -4.57
N ALA A 37 -22.84 -7.63 -3.50
CA ALA A 37 -23.81 -8.71 -3.50
C ALA A 37 -25.24 -8.16 -3.44
N PRO A 38 -26.00 -8.13 -4.57
CA PRO A 38 -27.34 -7.59 -4.63
C PRO A 38 -28.35 -8.36 -3.74
N ARG A 39 -29.48 -7.74 -3.46
CA ARG A 39 -30.54 -8.30 -2.63
C ARG A 39 -30.98 -9.69 -3.09
N LYS A 40 -31.14 -10.61 -2.14
CA LYS A 40 -31.67 -11.98 -2.35
C LYS A 40 -30.81 -12.86 -3.26
N MET A 41 -29.61 -12.45 -3.61
CA MET A 41 -28.72 -13.28 -4.40
C MET A 41 -28.19 -14.46 -3.58
N LYS A 42 -28.03 -15.57 -4.26
CA LYS A 42 -27.41 -16.79 -3.72
C LYS A 42 -26.11 -17.04 -4.47
N TYR A 43 -25.05 -17.24 -3.72
CA TYR A 43 -23.70 -17.55 -4.22
C TYR A 43 -23.41 -19.03 -3.96
N ASP A 44 -23.06 -19.74 -5.01
CA ASP A 44 -22.93 -21.19 -4.96
C ASP A 44 -21.68 -21.67 -4.23
N TYR A 45 -21.61 -22.95 -3.98
CA TYR A 45 -20.53 -23.61 -3.23
C TYR A 45 -19.16 -23.35 -3.86
N GLY A 46 -18.22 -22.84 -3.07
CA GLY A 46 -16.85 -22.58 -3.49
C GLY A 46 -16.70 -21.49 -4.57
N SER A 47 -17.79 -20.84 -5.00
CA SER A 47 -17.73 -19.80 -6.02
C SER A 47 -16.96 -18.58 -5.55
N ILE A 48 -16.21 -17.96 -6.45
CA ILE A 48 -15.43 -16.75 -6.18
C ILE A 48 -15.99 -15.60 -7.01
N HIS A 49 -16.41 -14.55 -6.31
CA HIS A 49 -16.94 -13.34 -6.92
C HIS A 49 -16.15 -12.13 -6.44
N VAL A 50 -15.90 -11.15 -7.31
CA VAL A 50 -15.13 -9.95 -6.96
C VAL A 50 -15.74 -8.68 -7.55
N GLY A 51 -15.40 -7.56 -6.93
CA GLY A 51 -15.68 -6.22 -7.42
C GLY A 51 -17.15 -5.95 -7.70
N SER A 52 -17.41 -5.05 -8.64
CA SER A 52 -18.77 -4.70 -9.04
C SER A 52 -18.82 -4.27 -10.50
N ARG A 53 -19.74 -4.86 -11.25
CA ARG A 53 -20.11 -4.40 -12.60
C ARG A 53 -21.62 -4.27 -12.64
N ASN A 54 -22.13 -3.12 -13.05
CA ASN A 54 -23.58 -2.83 -13.11
C ASN A 54 -24.32 -3.12 -11.78
N GLY A 55 -23.65 -2.87 -10.64
CA GLY A 55 -24.24 -3.04 -9.31
C GLY A 55 -24.25 -4.48 -8.77
N ALA A 56 -23.58 -5.43 -9.44
CA ALA A 56 -23.42 -6.80 -8.98
C ALA A 56 -21.95 -7.25 -9.09
N CYS A 57 -21.51 -8.12 -8.20
CA CYS A 57 -20.18 -8.71 -8.25
C CYS A 57 -19.99 -9.60 -9.48
N VAL A 58 -18.76 -9.68 -9.96
CA VAL A 58 -18.36 -10.46 -11.13
C VAL A 58 -17.90 -11.84 -10.71
N LEU A 59 -18.43 -12.87 -11.34
CA LEU A 59 -18.01 -14.26 -11.12
C LEU A 59 -16.62 -14.47 -11.71
N LEU A 60 -15.65 -14.91 -10.89
CA LEU A 60 -14.33 -15.34 -11.32
C LEU A 60 -14.24 -16.85 -11.46
N ASP A 61 -14.76 -17.59 -10.49
CA ASP A 61 -14.73 -19.04 -10.45
C ASP A 61 -16.13 -19.56 -10.02
N PRO A 62 -16.76 -20.41 -10.81
CA PRO A 62 -18.06 -20.98 -10.45
C PRO A 62 -17.98 -21.89 -9.22
N GLY A 63 -16.78 -22.35 -8.86
CA GLY A 63 -16.60 -23.31 -7.77
C GLY A 63 -17.20 -24.67 -8.06
N SER A 64 -17.16 -25.55 -7.08
CA SER A 64 -17.78 -26.86 -7.14
C SER A 64 -18.42 -27.20 -5.81
N LYS A 65 -19.52 -27.95 -5.83
CA LYS A 65 -20.08 -28.47 -4.61
C LYS A 65 -19.05 -29.39 -3.94
N PRO A 66 -18.73 -29.17 -2.66
CA PRO A 66 -17.80 -30.03 -1.96
C PRO A 66 -18.28 -31.49 -2.01
N ASP A 67 -17.33 -32.40 -2.21
CA ASP A 67 -17.60 -33.84 -2.03
C ASP A 67 -17.85 -34.11 -0.54
N ASP A 68 -19.07 -34.42 -0.18
CA ASP A 68 -19.46 -34.72 1.19
C ASP A 68 -18.84 -36.03 1.72
N SER A 69 -18.26 -36.87 0.83
CA SER A 69 -17.59 -38.12 1.19
C SER A 69 -16.09 -37.90 1.57
N ALA A 70 -15.49 -36.81 1.17
CA ALA A 70 -14.12 -36.51 1.53
C ALA A 70 -14.05 -35.88 2.93
N PRO A 71 -13.16 -36.35 3.83
CA PRO A 71 -12.97 -35.72 5.11
C PRO A 71 -12.47 -34.30 4.86
N ARG A 72 -13.35 -33.32 5.06
CA ARG A 72 -12.98 -31.90 4.96
C ARG A 72 -11.97 -31.60 6.06
N GLU A 73 -10.70 -31.54 5.70
CA GLU A 73 -9.74 -30.93 6.60
C GLU A 73 -10.20 -29.50 6.84
N PRO A 74 -10.51 -29.15 8.08
CA PRO A 74 -10.85 -27.78 8.37
C PRO A 74 -9.63 -26.94 8.03
N LYS A 75 -9.75 -25.99 7.11
CA LYS A 75 -8.73 -25.01 6.76
C LYS A 75 -8.73 -23.91 7.82
N PRO A 76 -7.87 -23.93 8.81
CA PRO A 76 -7.97 -22.99 9.91
C PRO A 76 -6.77 -22.09 9.98
N PHE A 77 -7.00 -20.82 10.00
CA PHE A 77 -6.07 -19.86 10.58
C PHE A 77 -5.81 -20.24 12.05
N GLY A 78 -4.55 -20.41 12.40
CA GLY A 78 -4.11 -20.61 13.77
C GLY A 78 -4.27 -22.02 14.35
N ARG A 79 -4.84 -22.98 13.62
CA ARG A 79 -5.05 -24.35 14.16
C ARG A 79 -3.78 -25.16 14.28
N ALA A 80 -2.81 -24.99 13.38
CA ALA A 80 -1.55 -25.72 13.49
C ALA A 80 -0.84 -25.40 14.82
N VAL A 81 -1.01 -24.20 15.33
CA VAL A 81 -0.55 -23.76 16.63
C VAL A 81 -1.23 -24.53 17.75
N TYR A 82 -2.57 -24.53 17.76
CA TYR A 82 -3.37 -25.21 18.77
C TYR A 82 -3.21 -26.74 18.72
N GLN A 83 -2.99 -27.27 17.52
CA GLN A 83 -2.75 -28.71 17.32
C GLN A 83 -1.28 -29.11 17.46
N ARG A 84 -0.39 -28.17 17.80
CA ARG A 84 1.07 -28.38 17.91
C ARG A 84 1.71 -28.91 16.62
N LYS A 85 1.15 -28.59 15.47
CA LYS A 85 1.65 -28.94 14.13
C LYS A 85 2.45 -27.83 13.47
N ALA A 86 2.64 -26.70 14.16
CA ALA A 86 3.43 -25.59 13.67
C ALA A 86 4.91 -25.98 13.59
N THR A 87 5.58 -25.54 12.51
CA THR A 87 7.01 -25.80 12.27
C THR A 87 7.94 -24.79 12.92
N TYR A 88 7.39 -23.82 13.63
CA TYR A 88 8.12 -22.78 14.36
C TYR A 88 7.67 -22.73 15.81
N PHE A 89 8.57 -22.25 16.69
CA PHE A 89 8.25 -22.08 18.10
C PHE A 89 7.22 -20.97 18.28
N LEU A 90 6.09 -21.32 18.87
CA LEU A 90 5.10 -20.35 19.34
C LEU A 90 5.03 -20.40 20.86
N PRO A 91 5.13 -19.21 21.50
CA PRO A 91 4.91 -19.15 22.94
C PRO A 91 3.51 -19.65 23.29
N HIS A 92 3.39 -20.32 24.41
CA HIS A 92 2.08 -20.73 24.93
C HIS A 92 1.18 -19.50 25.10
N TRP A 93 -0.13 -19.65 24.85
CA TRP A 93 -1.08 -18.53 24.91
C TRP A 93 -1.01 -17.71 26.22
N GLN A 94 -0.65 -18.33 27.34
CA GLN A 94 -0.47 -17.66 28.63
C GLN A 94 0.78 -16.75 28.66
N VAL A 95 1.78 -17.04 27.84
CA VAL A 95 3.02 -16.25 27.72
C VAL A 95 2.84 -15.10 26.72
N MET A 96 1.92 -15.23 25.77
CA MET A 96 1.70 -14.23 24.73
C MET A 96 1.42 -12.82 25.28
N PRO A 97 0.58 -12.61 26.31
CA PRO A 97 0.38 -11.28 26.89
C PRO A 97 1.67 -10.63 27.37
N PHE A 98 2.57 -11.39 27.99
CA PHE A 98 3.87 -10.88 28.45
C PHE A 98 4.78 -10.53 27.27
N VAL A 99 4.83 -11.38 26.25
CA VAL A 99 5.61 -11.15 25.04
C VAL A 99 5.10 -9.90 24.31
N PHE A 100 3.80 -9.78 24.13
CA PHE A 100 3.21 -8.59 23.52
C PHE A 100 3.44 -7.34 24.35
N SER A 101 3.24 -7.41 25.66
CA SER A 101 3.49 -6.28 26.55
C SER A 101 4.95 -5.83 26.49
N PHE A 102 5.90 -6.77 26.42
CA PHE A 102 7.32 -6.46 26.25
C PHE A 102 7.59 -5.72 24.93
N PHE A 103 7.08 -6.21 23.80
CA PHE A 103 7.25 -5.55 22.50
C PHE A 103 6.58 -4.17 22.46
N ILE A 104 5.38 -4.03 23.03
CA ILE A 104 4.70 -2.74 23.15
C ILE A 104 5.52 -1.77 24.00
N ALA A 105 6.02 -2.22 25.15
CA ALA A 105 6.86 -1.40 26.02
C ALA A 105 8.16 -0.96 25.32
N LEU A 106 8.83 -1.90 24.63
CA LEU A 106 10.04 -1.61 23.86
C LEU A 106 9.77 -0.59 22.76
N ARG A 107 8.69 -0.76 21.99
CA ARG A 107 8.27 0.18 20.95
C ARG A 107 7.96 1.55 21.53
N THR A 108 7.21 1.60 22.64
CA THR A 108 6.87 2.86 23.32
C THR A 108 8.13 3.55 23.83
N ALA A 109 9.02 2.82 24.50
CA ALA A 109 10.29 3.38 24.97
C ALA A 109 11.12 3.96 23.81
N TYR A 110 11.19 3.25 22.68
CA TYR A 110 11.88 3.73 21.49
C TYR A 110 11.21 4.98 20.90
N SER A 111 9.90 5.05 20.84
CA SER A 111 9.16 6.20 20.31
C SER A 111 9.29 7.46 21.19
N VAL A 112 9.40 7.31 22.50
CA VAL A 112 9.58 8.45 23.43
C VAL A 112 11.06 8.79 23.70
N MET A 113 11.99 7.99 23.19
CA MET A 113 13.43 8.19 23.38
C MET A 113 13.92 9.60 23.01
N PRO A 114 13.46 10.24 21.90
CA PRO A 114 13.88 11.61 21.57
C PRO A 114 13.56 12.61 22.67
N ILE A 115 12.46 12.44 23.38
CA ILE A 115 12.07 13.33 24.49
C ILE A 115 13.07 13.17 25.65
N TRP A 116 13.34 11.94 26.04
CA TRP A 116 14.29 11.64 27.13
C TRP A 116 15.71 12.10 26.80
N VAL A 117 16.17 11.82 25.59
CA VAL A 117 17.51 12.25 25.12
C VAL A 117 17.61 13.79 25.11
N SER A 118 16.58 14.46 24.62
CA SER A 118 16.56 15.93 24.58
C SER A 118 16.59 16.53 25.97
N TRP A 119 15.77 16.00 26.88
CA TRP A 119 15.78 16.44 28.27
C TRP A 119 17.15 16.23 28.94
N TYR A 120 17.76 15.05 28.72
CA TYR A 120 19.08 14.74 29.25
C TYR A 120 20.18 15.64 28.69
N LEU A 121 20.17 15.91 27.37
CA LEU A 121 21.13 16.82 26.74
C LEU A 121 20.97 18.26 27.27
N VAL A 122 19.76 18.75 27.42
CA VAL A 122 19.51 20.06 28.00
C VAL A 122 20.01 20.11 29.45
N ALA A 123 19.79 19.04 30.23
CA ALA A 123 20.30 18.95 31.59
C ALA A 123 21.83 19.01 31.65
N ILE A 124 22.54 18.32 30.76
CA ILE A 124 24.02 18.39 30.68
C ILE A 124 24.47 19.79 30.28
N ILE A 125 23.92 20.34 29.20
CA ILE A 125 24.28 21.69 28.69
C ILE A 125 24.12 22.74 29.80
N THR A 126 23.01 22.67 30.52
CA THR A 126 22.72 23.63 31.61
C THR A 126 23.58 23.38 32.86
N TRP A 127 23.97 22.12 33.14
CA TRP A 127 24.90 21.79 34.19
C TRP A 127 26.30 22.35 33.95
N ASP A 128 26.80 22.20 32.71
CA ASP A 128 28.12 22.71 32.35
C ASP A 128 28.22 24.24 32.37
N LEU A 129 27.09 24.94 32.15
CA LEU A 129 27.02 26.40 32.22
C LEU A 129 26.98 26.95 33.65
N GLY A 130 26.99 26.07 34.65
CA GLY A 130 27.06 26.38 36.07
C GLY A 130 25.72 26.34 36.80
N ASN A 131 25.76 26.09 38.12
CA ASN A 131 24.58 25.88 38.97
C ASN A 131 23.63 27.08 39.00
N ASN A 132 24.13 28.31 38.76
CA ASN A 132 23.33 29.52 38.77
C ASN A 132 22.44 29.65 37.51
N PHE A 133 22.76 28.92 36.45
CA PHE A 133 22.01 28.95 35.18
C PHE A 133 20.54 28.51 35.39
N TRP A 134 20.28 27.53 36.24
CA TRP A 134 18.94 27.04 36.54
C TRP A 134 18.09 28.02 37.33
N THR A 135 18.71 28.77 38.23
CA THR A 135 18.03 29.75 39.10
C THR A 135 17.84 31.11 38.46
N GLU A 136 18.68 31.44 37.47
CA GLU A 136 18.69 32.74 36.82
C GLU A 136 18.05 32.73 35.42
N MET A 137 17.88 31.53 34.83
CA MET A 137 17.30 31.43 33.50
C MET A 137 15.77 31.49 33.55
N PRO A 138 15.12 32.42 32.84
CA PRO A 138 13.66 32.45 32.73
C PRO A 138 13.14 31.12 32.15
N GLU A 139 12.04 30.60 32.68
CA GLU A 139 11.43 29.31 32.29
C GLU A 139 11.17 29.20 30.78
N TRP A 140 10.78 30.28 30.13
CA TRP A 140 10.53 30.29 28.68
C TRP A 140 11.79 30.06 27.84
N ARG A 141 12.97 30.51 28.29
CA ARG A 141 14.25 30.26 27.60
C ARG A 141 14.64 28.77 27.69
N TYR A 142 14.45 28.19 28.87
CA TYR A 142 14.63 26.75 29.06
C TYR A 142 13.71 25.93 28.14
N LEU A 143 12.44 26.32 28.04
CA LEU A 143 11.50 25.69 27.14
C LEU A 143 11.90 25.82 25.67
N LEU A 144 12.35 26.99 25.23
CA LEU A 144 12.84 27.18 23.86
C LEU A 144 14.09 26.35 23.58
N LEU A 145 15.04 26.26 24.50
CA LEU A 145 16.21 25.39 24.38
C LEU A 145 15.79 23.92 24.28
N LEU A 146 14.86 23.47 25.10
CA LEU A 146 14.34 22.11 25.05
C LEU A 146 13.67 21.80 23.72
N ILE A 147 12.84 22.71 23.22
CA ILE A 147 12.19 22.56 21.90
C ILE A 147 13.25 22.49 20.80
N PHE A 148 14.24 23.37 20.81
CA PHE A 148 15.30 23.39 19.81
C PHE A 148 16.11 22.08 19.80
N VAL A 149 16.57 21.64 20.97
CA VAL A 149 17.28 20.38 21.11
C VAL A 149 16.39 19.19 20.71
N TYR A 150 15.12 19.19 21.09
CA TYR A 150 14.18 18.15 20.69
C TYR A 150 14.01 18.03 19.18
N LEU A 151 13.89 19.15 18.47
CA LEU A 151 13.78 19.12 17.01
C LEU A 151 15.01 18.49 16.35
N TRP A 152 16.21 18.84 16.81
CA TRP A 152 17.45 18.23 16.32
C TRP A 152 17.56 16.74 16.64
N VAL A 153 17.30 16.37 17.89
CA VAL A 153 17.31 14.96 18.31
C VAL A 153 16.28 14.16 17.53
N ASN A 154 15.09 14.72 17.32
CA ASN A 154 14.05 14.05 16.56
C ASN A 154 14.42 13.86 15.08
N MET A 155 15.06 14.83 14.45
CA MET A 155 15.60 14.70 13.09
C MET A 155 16.61 13.54 13.00
N ILE A 156 17.55 13.48 13.94
CA ILE A 156 18.54 12.39 13.99
C ILE A 156 17.83 11.05 14.25
N HIS A 157 16.86 11.04 15.17
CA HIS A 157 16.10 9.84 15.51
C HIS A 157 15.35 9.27 14.30
N VAL A 158 14.75 10.12 13.47
CA VAL A 158 14.08 9.67 12.22
C VAL A 158 15.08 8.97 11.30
N VAL A 159 16.26 9.53 11.09
CA VAL A 159 17.30 8.90 10.26
C VAL A 159 17.77 7.57 10.86
N VAL A 160 18.06 7.56 12.16
CA VAL A 160 18.47 6.33 12.88
C VAL A 160 17.39 5.25 12.77
N ARG A 161 16.14 5.64 12.86
CA ARG A 161 15.00 4.75 12.70
C ARG A 161 14.96 4.09 11.33
N PHE A 162 15.14 4.84 10.25
CA PHE A 162 15.22 4.26 8.91
C PHE A 162 16.36 3.22 8.80
N VAL A 163 17.51 3.49 9.40
CA VAL A 163 18.64 2.56 9.42
C VAL A 163 18.32 1.30 10.21
N ILE A 164 17.72 1.45 11.39
CA ILE A 164 17.33 0.32 12.26
C ILE A 164 16.27 -0.54 11.55
N ASP A 165 15.22 0.05 10.99
CA ASP A 165 14.13 -0.70 10.36
C ASP A 165 14.62 -1.42 9.09
N THR A 166 15.52 -0.79 8.34
CA THR A 166 16.19 -1.46 7.22
C THR A 166 17.03 -2.65 7.72
N GLY A 167 17.80 -2.47 8.79
CA GLY A 167 18.56 -3.55 9.41
C GLY A 167 17.67 -4.68 9.93
N LEU A 168 16.55 -4.34 10.58
CA LEU A 168 15.57 -5.32 11.06
C LEU A 168 14.91 -6.07 9.89
N LYS A 169 14.62 -5.41 8.78
CA LYS A 169 14.12 -6.08 7.57
C LYS A 169 15.07 -7.16 7.12
N TRP A 170 16.35 -6.85 6.98
CA TRP A 170 17.35 -7.81 6.50
C TRP A 170 17.65 -8.91 7.54
N LEU A 171 17.60 -8.58 8.83
CA LEU A 171 17.84 -9.55 9.90
C LEU A 171 16.65 -10.50 10.10
N ILE A 172 15.43 -9.98 10.13
CA ILE A 172 14.22 -10.76 10.45
C ILE A 172 13.66 -11.46 9.21
N ILE A 173 13.49 -10.72 8.12
CA ILE A 173 12.85 -11.20 6.90
C ILE A 173 13.89 -11.78 5.94
N GLY A 174 15.02 -11.09 5.74
CA GLY A 174 15.96 -11.40 4.68
C GLY A 174 15.40 -11.00 3.29
N ARG A 175 15.77 -11.74 2.26
CA ARG A 175 15.23 -11.60 0.92
C ARG A 175 13.98 -12.45 0.77
N ARG A 176 12.88 -11.85 0.31
CA ARG A 176 11.64 -12.57 0.05
C ARG A 176 11.74 -13.32 -1.27
N GLU A 177 11.11 -14.47 -1.31
CA GLU A 177 10.99 -15.28 -2.53
C GLU A 177 9.52 -15.55 -2.82
N PRO A 178 9.10 -15.56 -4.08
CA PRO A 178 7.77 -15.98 -4.46
C PRO A 178 7.51 -17.41 -3.98
N GLY A 179 6.29 -17.67 -3.54
CA GLY A 179 5.94 -18.99 -3.05
C GLY A 179 4.65 -19.01 -2.26
N LEU A 180 4.27 -20.20 -1.85
CA LEU A 180 3.09 -20.46 -1.05
C LEU A 180 3.52 -20.86 0.36
N TYR A 181 3.14 -20.06 1.33
CA TYR A 181 3.51 -20.23 2.73
C TYR A 181 2.25 -20.55 3.56
N PRO A 182 2.14 -21.76 4.12
CA PRO A 182 1.04 -22.07 5.03
C PRO A 182 1.09 -21.14 6.25
N TRP A 183 0.03 -20.35 6.48
CA TRP A 183 0.01 -19.32 7.52
C TRP A 183 0.39 -19.86 8.89
N ASP A 184 -0.14 -21.02 9.25
CA ASP A 184 0.04 -21.61 10.57
C ASP A 184 1.33 -22.42 10.75
N ARG A 185 2.06 -22.70 9.67
CA ARG A 185 3.22 -23.58 9.69
C ARG A 185 4.50 -22.92 9.22
N SER A 186 4.40 -21.74 8.62
CA SER A 186 5.54 -21.04 8.06
C SER A 186 6.20 -20.11 9.07
N SER A 187 7.50 -20.30 9.28
CA SER A 187 8.33 -19.35 10.04
C SER A 187 8.37 -17.98 9.36
N TYR A 188 8.18 -17.93 8.04
CA TYR A 188 8.12 -16.69 7.29
C TYR A 188 6.93 -15.82 7.72
N CYS A 189 5.73 -16.40 7.82
CA CYS A 189 4.53 -15.66 8.23
C CYS A 189 4.67 -15.07 9.66
N LEU A 190 5.30 -15.81 10.58
CA LEU A 190 5.59 -15.29 11.91
C LEU A 190 6.57 -14.11 11.85
N ARG A 191 7.68 -14.26 11.12
CA ARG A 191 8.68 -13.20 10.94
C ARG A 191 8.09 -11.97 10.27
N TRP A 192 7.25 -12.16 9.24
CA TRP A 192 6.53 -11.09 8.58
C TRP A 192 5.65 -10.30 9.56
N LYS A 193 4.89 -11.01 10.41
CA LYS A 193 4.02 -10.36 11.41
C LYS A 193 4.81 -9.60 12.47
N ILE A 194 5.93 -10.14 12.92
CA ILE A 194 6.83 -9.47 13.87
C ILE A 194 7.39 -8.19 13.24
N PHE A 195 7.92 -8.29 12.02
CA PHE A 195 8.48 -7.15 11.30
C PHE A 195 7.45 -6.05 11.08
N GLU A 196 6.26 -6.39 10.57
CA GLU A 196 5.17 -5.45 10.36
C GLU A 196 4.81 -4.71 11.66
N SER A 197 4.72 -5.44 12.78
CA SER A 197 4.38 -4.85 14.08
C SER A 197 5.46 -3.91 14.62
N LEU A 198 6.74 -4.17 14.33
CA LEU A 198 7.85 -3.33 14.80
C LEU A 198 8.03 -2.07 13.92
N CYS A 199 7.88 -2.21 12.60
CA CYS A 199 8.25 -1.16 11.63
C CYS A 199 7.05 -0.33 11.13
N SER A 200 5.84 -0.54 11.63
CA SER A 200 4.63 0.15 11.18
C SER A 200 4.72 1.68 11.23
N ASP A 201 5.42 2.25 12.21
CA ASP A 201 5.51 3.70 12.38
C ASP A 201 6.47 4.36 11.38
N THR A 202 7.51 3.64 10.94
CA THR A 202 8.43 4.15 9.91
C THR A 202 7.73 4.30 8.57
N LEU A 203 6.84 3.36 8.26
CA LEU A 203 6.04 3.43 7.04
C LEU A 203 5.21 4.71 6.97
N HIS A 204 4.71 5.22 8.10
CA HIS A 204 4.02 6.51 8.16
C HIS A 204 4.98 7.71 7.91
N SER A 205 6.24 7.59 8.34
CA SER A 205 7.25 8.64 8.12
C SER A 205 7.67 8.76 6.65
N LEU A 206 7.44 7.72 5.83
CA LEU A 206 7.71 7.75 4.38
C LEU A 206 6.90 8.82 3.65
N ARG A 207 5.78 9.27 4.21
CA ARG A 207 4.99 10.37 3.65
C ARG A 207 5.78 11.65 3.47
N LEU A 208 6.78 11.89 4.34
CA LEU A 208 7.64 13.08 4.27
C LEU A 208 8.55 13.08 3.03
N ILE A 209 8.89 11.89 2.51
CA ILE A 209 9.78 11.74 1.35
C ILE A 209 9.03 11.26 0.09
N GLY A 210 7.69 11.16 0.16
CA GLY A 210 6.84 10.83 -0.98
C GLY A 210 7.07 11.80 -2.14
N GLY A 211 7.07 11.29 -3.38
CA GLY A 211 7.33 12.07 -4.58
C GLY A 211 8.76 12.53 -4.77
N SER A 212 9.65 12.29 -3.81
CA SER A 212 11.08 12.64 -3.91
C SER A 212 11.93 11.45 -4.37
N ALA A 213 13.17 11.72 -4.81
CA ALA A 213 14.13 10.70 -5.18
C ALA A 213 14.56 9.81 -3.98
N PHE A 214 14.35 10.27 -2.75
CA PHE A 214 14.68 9.49 -1.55
C PHE A 214 13.79 8.27 -1.36
N LEU A 215 12.53 8.32 -1.78
CA LEU A 215 11.60 7.20 -1.63
C LEU A 215 11.99 5.98 -2.50
N PRO A 216 12.25 6.10 -3.81
CA PRO A 216 12.84 5.03 -4.61
C PRO A 216 14.15 4.50 -4.05
N PHE A 217 15.04 5.39 -3.59
CA PHE A 217 16.31 5.01 -2.96
C PHE A 217 16.09 4.14 -1.71
N PHE A 218 15.17 4.56 -0.82
CA PHE A 218 14.82 3.78 0.37
C PHE A 218 14.31 2.38 0.01
N TYR A 219 13.36 2.27 -0.94
CA TYR A 219 12.83 0.98 -1.33
C TYR A 219 13.87 0.09 -2.03
N ASN A 220 14.81 0.68 -2.78
CA ASN A 220 15.94 -0.08 -3.34
C ASN A 220 16.85 -0.66 -2.25
N ILE A 221 17.10 0.06 -1.17
CA ILE A 221 17.82 -0.48 0.01
C ILE A 221 17.01 -1.60 0.67
N MET A 222 15.68 -1.48 0.69
CA MET A 222 14.78 -2.51 1.21
C MET A 222 14.66 -3.73 0.28
N GLY A 223 15.24 -3.70 -0.93
CA GLY A 223 15.39 -4.84 -1.83
C GLY A 223 14.58 -4.77 -3.12
N SER A 224 13.82 -3.71 -3.38
CA SER A 224 13.14 -3.51 -4.66
C SER A 224 14.13 -3.21 -5.78
N ARG A 225 13.65 -3.25 -7.02
CA ARG A 225 14.40 -2.82 -8.20
C ARG A 225 13.62 -1.67 -8.85
N ILE A 226 13.94 -0.44 -8.45
CA ILE A 226 13.30 0.76 -8.98
C ILE A 226 14.32 1.48 -9.85
N GLY A 227 13.94 1.73 -11.10
CA GLY A 227 14.73 2.38 -12.12
C GLY A 227 14.89 3.88 -11.91
N ARG A 228 15.36 4.57 -12.96
CA ARG A 228 15.59 6.01 -12.94
C ARG A 228 14.35 6.79 -13.31
N ARG A 229 14.23 8.04 -12.83
CA ARG A 229 13.12 8.95 -13.15
C ARG A 229 11.74 8.38 -12.79
N VAL A 230 11.68 7.46 -11.84
CA VAL A 230 10.42 6.93 -11.33
C VAL A 230 9.80 7.95 -10.37
N CYS A 231 8.56 8.31 -10.64
CA CYS A 231 7.75 9.13 -9.73
C CYS A 231 6.96 8.21 -8.82
N LEU A 232 7.35 8.13 -7.55
CA LEU A 232 6.72 7.23 -6.59
C LEU A 232 5.97 8.05 -5.54
N TYR A 233 4.65 7.91 -5.51
CA TYR A 233 3.74 8.56 -4.57
C TYR A 233 3.86 10.10 -4.50
N PRO A 234 3.67 10.81 -5.62
CA PRO A 234 3.81 12.26 -5.64
C PRO A 234 2.80 13.00 -4.77
N THR A 235 1.64 12.40 -4.47
CA THR A 235 0.62 12.98 -3.61
C THR A 235 0.73 12.54 -2.15
N GLY A 236 1.73 11.76 -1.79
CA GLY A 236 1.99 11.23 -0.46
C GLY A 236 2.29 9.74 -0.50
N ALA A 237 3.21 9.29 0.35
CA ALA A 237 3.68 7.89 0.39
C ALA A 237 2.74 6.99 1.20
N ASP A 238 1.52 6.84 0.72
CA ASP A 238 0.55 5.93 1.29
C ASP A 238 -0.26 5.31 0.15
N PRO A 239 -0.45 4.02 0.08
CA PRO A 239 -0.07 2.98 1.04
C PRO A 239 1.39 2.52 0.89
N PRO A 240 2.02 2.07 1.98
CA PRO A 240 3.40 1.60 1.93
C PRO A 240 3.53 0.31 1.13
N MET A 241 4.67 0.14 0.47
CA MET A 241 5.06 -1.09 -0.20
C MET A 241 5.61 -2.07 0.86
N VAL A 242 4.81 -3.06 1.24
CA VAL A 242 5.16 -3.98 2.35
C VAL A 242 6.22 -5.00 1.95
N GLU A 243 6.20 -5.47 0.69
CA GLU A 243 7.14 -6.45 0.15
C GLU A 243 8.01 -5.86 -0.98
N PRO A 244 8.89 -4.89 -0.68
CA PRO A 244 9.65 -4.18 -1.71
C PRO A 244 10.54 -5.09 -2.56
N ASP A 245 11.10 -6.13 -2.00
CA ASP A 245 11.97 -7.08 -2.72
C ASP A 245 11.26 -7.96 -3.76
N LEU A 246 9.94 -7.91 -3.82
CA LEU A 246 9.14 -8.56 -4.87
C LEU A 246 8.67 -7.58 -5.96
N VAL A 247 9.04 -6.31 -5.87
CA VAL A 247 8.58 -5.26 -6.77
C VAL A 247 9.70 -4.80 -7.69
N VAL A 248 9.41 -4.77 -8.98
CA VAL A 248 10.26 -4.21 -10.03
C VAL A 248 9.51 -3.06 -10.69
N ILE A 249 10.09 -1.88 -10.73
CA ILE A 249 9.56 -0.70 -11.40
C ILE A 249 10.64 -0.18 -12.35
N GLU A 250 10.35 -0.16 -13.63
CA GLU A 250 11.30 0.28 -14.65
C GLU A 250 11.30 1.81 -14.82
N ASP A 251 12.20 2.30 -15.68
CA ASP A 251 12.47 3.71 -15.85
C ASP A 251 11.24 4.53 -16.27
N GLY A 252 11.10 5.72 -15.70
CA GLY A 252 10.07 6.68 -16.09
C GLY A 252 8.65 6.37 -15.66
N ALA A 253 8.42 5.27 -14.94
CA ALA A 253 7.09 4.92 -14.45
C ALA A 253 6.60 5.92 -13.39
N CYS A 254 5.28 6.13 -13.35
CA CYS A 254 4.60 6.96 -12.36
C CYS A 254 3.61 6.12 -11.56
N VAL A 255 3.82 6.07 -10.24
CA VAL A 255 2.95 5.32 -9.31
C VAL A 255 2.37 6.30 -8.31
N ASN A 256 1.09 6.63 -8.45
CA ASN A 256 0.42 7.61 -7.62
C ASN A 256 -0.64 6.98 -6.72
N PHE A 257 -0.42 6.99 -5.40
CA PHE A 257 -1.33 6.48 -4.37
C PHE A 257 -1.93 5.09 -4.70
N THR A 258 -1.07 4.19 -5.18
CA THR A 258 -1.42 2.84 -5.64
C THR A 258 -1.07 1.80 -4.58
N HIS A 259 -1.99 0.89 -4.30
CA HIS A 259 -1.73 -0.24 -3.42
C HIS A 259 -0.97 -1.34 -4.16
N ILE A 260 0.32 -1.48 -3.87
CA ILE A 260 1.19 -2.54 -4.40
C ILE A 260 1.20 -3.68 -3.39
N ILE A 261 0.50 -4.77 -3.69
CA ILE A 261 0.26 -5.88 -2.75
C ILE A 261 0.80 -7.17 -3.35
N CYS A 262 2.02 -7.55 -2.97
CA CYS A 262 2.67 -8.77 -3.49
C CYS A 262 2.15 -10.06 -2.83
N HIS A 263 1.39 -9.94 -1.75
CA HIS A 263 0.83 -11.09 -1.03
C HIS A 263 -0.67 -11.24 -1.22
N THR A 264 -1.11 -12.48 -1.16
CA THR A 264 -2.54 -12.82 -0.98
C THR A 264 -2.67 -13.79 0.18
N ASN A 265 -3.67 -13.56 1.02
CA ASN A 265 -3.93 -14.41 2.16
C ASN A 265 -5.33 -15.03 2.02
N THR A 266 -5.38 -16.25 1.55
CA THR A 266 -6.62 -16.95 1.25
C THR A 266 -6.60 -18.33 1.88
N LEU A 267 -7.67 -18.70 2.58
CA LEU A 267 -7.89 -20.03 3.13
C LEU A 267 -6.68 -20.61 3.92
N GLY A 268 -6.01 -19.74 4.71
CA GLY A 268 -4.86 -20.15 5.52
C GLY A 268 -3.54 -20.27 4.74
N SER A 269 -3.52 -19.86 3.50
CA SER A 269 -2.33 -19.81 2.64
C SER A 269 -1.92 -18.36 2.39
N PHE A 270 -0.64 -18.08 2.59
CA PHE A 270 -0.02 -16.80 2.30
C PHE A 270 0.85 -16.94 1.05
N ALA A 271 0.35 -16.47 -0.07
CA ALA A 271 1.04 -16.52 -1.35
C ALA A 271 1.80 -15.23 -1.61
N LEU A 272 3.04 -15.33 -2.07
CA LEU A 272 3.89 -14.22 -2.50
C LEU A 272 4.19 -14.33 -3.97
N ASN A 273 4.02 -13.24 -4.73
CA ASN A 273 4.36 -13.16 -6.13
C ASN A 273 5.04 -11.83 -6.48
N HIS A 274 5.83 -11.83 -7.54
CA HIS A 274 6.41 -10.60 -8.07
C HIS A 274 5.36 -9.69 -8.68
N ILE A 275 5.63 -8.39 -8.63
CA ILE A 275 4.93 -7.36 -9.41
C ILE A 275 5.96 -6.67 -10.29
N VAL A 276 5.63 -6.50 -11.57
CA VAL A 276 6.50 -5.83 -12.55
C VAL A 276 5.73 -4.67 -13.17
N ILE A 277 6.28 -3.47 -13.05
CA ILE A 277 5.77 -2.25 -13.67
C ILE A 277 6.82 -1.80 -14.68
N LYS A 278 6.44 -1.85 -15.97
CA LYS A 278 7.34 -1.55 -17.08
C LYS A 278 7.54 -0.04 -17.27
N SER A 279 8.50 0.29 -18.15
CA SER A 279 8.90 1.68 -18.43
C SER A 279 7.70 2.55 -18.85
N GLY A 280 7.65 3.79 -18.35
CA GLY A 280 6.62 4.76 -18.70
C GLY A 280 5.23 4.48 -18.18
N ALA A 281 4.97 3.33 -17.57
CA ALA A 281 3.64 2.98 -17.07
C ALA A 281 3.14 3.95 -16.01
N THR A 282 1.84 4.25 -16.03
CA THR A 282 1.20 5.16 -15.08
C THR A 282 0.10 4.45 -14.30
N LEU A 283 0.21 4.48 -12.98
CA LEU A 283 -0.78 3.95 -12.06
C LEU A 283 -1.41 5.10 -11.28
N SER A 284 -2.72 5.27 -11.46
CA SER A 284 -3.48 6.37 -10.84
C SER A 284 -3.95 6.03 -9.42
N THR A 285 -4.47 7.06 -8.77
CA THR A 285 -4.91 7.06 -7.36
C THR A 285 -5.90 5.94 -7.04
N GLU A 286 -5.75 5.32 -5.87
CA GLU A 286 -6.61 4.24 -5.35
C GLU A 286 -6.65 2.98 -6.25
N SER A 287 -5.74 2.87 -7.22
CA SER A 287 -5.57 1.62 -7.94
C SER A 287 -4.92 0.56 -7.05
N ARG A 288 -5.20 -0.71 -7.33
CA ARG A 288 -4.63 -1.86 -6.62
C ARG A 288 -4.05 -2.85 -7.59
N ILE A 289 -2.83 -3.27 -7.34
CA ILE A 289 -2.17 -4.32 -8.12
C ILE A 289 -1.78 -5.46 -7.19
N MET A 290 -2.23 -6.67 -7.55
CA MET A 290 -2.00 -7.88 -6.77
C MET A 290 -0.74 -8.62 -7.24
N GLY A 291 -0.19 -9.47 -6.40
CA GLY A 291 0.99 -10.26 -6.73
C GLY A 291 0.83 -11.07 -8.03
N GLY A 292 1.83 -11.06 -8.88
CA GLY A 292 1.80 -11.71 -10.19
C GLY A 292 1.38 -10.82 -11.35
N VAL A 293 1.01 -9.56 -11.08
CA VAL A 293 0.61 -8.59 -12.12
C VAL A 293 1.83 -8.06 -12.85
N VAL A 294 1.69 -7.95 -14.17
CA VAL A 294 2.65 -7.27 -15.05
C VAL A 294 1.94 -6.11 -15.73
N ILE A 295 2.44 -4.90 -15.53
CA ILE A 295 1.96 -3.69 -16.22
C ILE A 295 2.91 -3.41 -17.39
N GLY A 296 2.39 -3.37 -18.61
CA GLY A 296 3.14 -3.15 -19.85
C GLY A 296 3.74 -1.75 -19.97
N GLU A 297 4.62 -1.56 -20.95
CA GLU A 297 5.25 -0.27 -21.24
C GLU A 297 4.18 0.76 -21.62
N ASP A 298 4.30 1.97 -21.08
CA ASP A 298 3.37 3.10 -21.33
C ASP A 298 1.89 2.78 -21.04
N ALA A 299 1.60 1.67 -20.36
CA ALA A 299 0.25 1.32 -19.97
C ALA A 299 -0.27 2.21 -18.84
N VAL A 300 -1.58 2.42 -18.80
CA VAL A 300 -2.23 3.28 -17.81
C VAL A 300 -3.30 2.51 -17.03
N LEU A 301 -3.17 2.46 -15.72
CA LEU A 301 -4.26 2.09 -14.82
C LEU A 301 -4.93 3.36 -14.30
N LEU A 302 -6.21 3.52 -14.62
CA LEU A 302 -7.01 4.65 -14.14
C LEU A 302 -7.37 4.48 -12.65
N GLU A 303 -7.96 5.54 -12.08
CA GLU A 303 -8.34 5.55 -10.68
C GLU A 303 -9.29 4.39 -10.32
N HIS A 304 -9.19 3.93 -9.07
CA HIS A 304 -10.04 2.87 -8.52
C HIS A 304 -10.02 1.57 -9.32
N THR A 305 -8.90 1.26 -9.96
CA THR A 305 -8.71 0.04 -10.76
C THR A 305 -8.11 -1.08 -9.94
N MET A 306 -8.57 -2.32 -10.11
CA MET A 306 -7.98 -3.49 -9.46
C MET A 306 -7.51 -4.52 -10.48
N ALA A 307 -6.19 -4.66 -10.62
CA ALA A 307 -5.55 -5.75 -11.35
C ALA A 307 -5.37 -6.95 -10.42
N MET A 308 -5.94 -8.09 -10.84
CA MET A 308 -5.97 -9.33 -10.07
C MET A 308 -4.69 -10.12 -10.23
N VAL A 309 -4.55 -11.15 -9.40
CA VAL A 309 -3.39 -12.05 -9.43
C VAL A 309 -3.18 -12.64 -10.82
N GLY A 310 -2.03 -12.35 -11.44
CA GLY A 310 -1.64 -12.87 -12.74
C GLY A 310 -2.14 -12.09 -13.96
N ASP A 311 -2.84 -10.96 -13.74
CA ASP A 311 -3.23 -10.09 -14.86
C ASP A 311 -1.99 -9.51 -15.56
N VAL A 312 -2.05 -9.45 -16.89
CA VAL A 312 -1.06 -8.81 -17.74
C VAL A 312 -1.74 -7.67 -18.48
N VAL A 313 -1.31 -6.44 -18.21
CA VAL A 313 -1.74 -5.25 -18.93
C VAL A 313 -0.80 -5.08 -20.12
N GLU A 314 -1.36 -5.09 -21.32
CA GLU A 314 -0.56 -4.98 -22.55
C GLU A 314 0.06 -3.57 -22.69
N PRO A 315 1.19 -3.45 -23.39
CA PRO A 315 1.82 -2.15 -23.62
C PRO A 315 0.87 -1.14 -24.27
N GLY A 316 0.84 0.07 -23.73
CA GLY A 316 0.00 1.18 -24.21
C GLY A 316 -1.50 1.01 -23.97
N ASP A 317 -1.93 0.00 -23.24
CA ASP A 317 -3.34 -0.17 -22.89
C ASP A 317 -3.77 0.74 -21.74
N ILE A 318 -5.00 1.21 -21.79
CA ILE A 318 -5.67 1.92 -20.69
C ILE A 318 -6.69 1.00 -20.06
N TRP A 319 -6.52 0.72 -18.80
CA TRP A 319 -7.35 -0.21 -18.06
C TRP A 319 -8.08 0.47 -16.90
N GLN A 320 -9.34 0.08 -16.70
CA GLN A 320 -10.18 0.58 -15.60
C GLN A 320 -11.10 -0.50 -15.08
N GLY A 321 -11.51 -0.34 -13.82
CA GLY A 321 -12.57 -1.13 -13.22
C GLY A 321 -12.10 -2.08 -12.12
N TRP A 322 -13.11 -2.69 -11.48
CA TRP A 322 -12.94 -3.60 -10.35
C TRP A 322 -13.87 -4.81 -10.53
N PRO A 323 -13.43 -5.92 -11.12
CA PRO A 323 -12.12 -6.22 -11.71
C PRO A 323 -11.80 -5.37 -12.94
N VAL A 324 -10.52 -5.29 -13.25
CA VAL A 324 -9.96 -4.49 -14.34
C VAL A 324 -10.37 -5.02 -15.72
N GLN A 325 -10.49 -4.11 -16.70
CA GLN A 325 -10.64 -4.42 -18.11
C GLN A 325 -10.05 -3.31 -18.97
N ALA A 326 -9.56 -3.66 -20.15
CA ALA A 326 -9.10 -2.70 -21.13
C ALA A 326 -10.28 -1.87 -21.66
N ILE A 327 -10.12 -0.55 -21.70
CA ILE A 327 -11.14 0.39 -22.21
C ILE A 327 -10.67 1.10 -23.47
N ALA A 328 -9.38 1.30 -23.65
CA ALA A 328 -8.79 1.97 -24.80
C ALA A 328 -7.29 1.66 -24.89
N LYS A 329 -6.70 2.04 -26.04
CA LYS A 329 -5.26 2.17 -26.19
C LYS A 329 -4.84 3.62 -26.03
N ALA A 330 -3.70 3.85 -25.38
CA ALA A 330 -3.19 5.21 -25.11
C ALA A 330 -3.03 6.02 -26.41
N ASP A 331 -2.56 5.39 -27.49
CA ASP A 331 -2.41 6.02 -28.80
C ASP A 331 -3.73 6.50 -29.40
N GLU A 332 -4.80 5.73 -29.23
CA GLU A 332 -6.15 6.08 -29.72
C GLU A 332 -6.72 7.28 -28.95
N VAL A 333 -6.52 7.28 -27.62
CA VAL A 333 -6.95 8.40 -26.77
C VAL A 333 -6.16 9.66 -27.09
N ALA A 334 -4.83 9.54 -27.26
CA ALA A 334 -3.97 10.67 -27.63
C ALA A 334 -4.36 11.26 -28.99
N LYS A 335 -4.69 10.42 -29.96
CA LYS A 335 -5.17 10.86 -31.28
C LYS A 335 -6.52 11.57 -31.20
N SER A 336 -7.48 11.00 -30.48
CA SER A 336 -8.78 11.61 -30.23
C SER A 336 -8.70 12.94 -29.50
N ALA A 337 -7.79 13.05 -28.49
CA ALA A 337 -7.54 14.28 -27.77
C ALA A 337 -6.96 15.38 -28.67
N LYS A 338 -6.01 15.06 -29.57
CA LYS A 338 -5.47 15.99 -30.56
C LYS A 338 -6.55 16.48 -31.52
N GLU A 339 -7.33 15.57 -32.08
CA GLU A 339 -8.46 15.92 -32.98
C GLU A 339 -9.50 16.81 -32.29
N SER A 340 -9.76 16.56 -31.01
CA SER A 340 -10.68 17.38 -30.20
C SER A 340 -10.11 18.77 -29.91
N ALA A 341 -8.81 18.88 -29.64
CA ALA A 341 -8.12 20.14 -29.43
C ALA A 341 -8.09 20.98 -30.70
N GLU A 342 -7.77 20.39 -31.87
CA GLU A 342 -7.82 21.05 -33.18
C GLU A 342 -9.22 21.52 -33.52
N LYS A 343 -10.26 20.73 -33.20
CA LYS A 343 -11.67 21.16 -33.40
C LYS A 343 -12.02 22.33 -32.49
N ALA A 344 -11.57 22.31 -31.22
CA ALA A 344 -11.83 23.41 -30.30
C ALA A 344 -11.12 24.71 -30.73
N GLU A 345 -9.90 24.60 -31.27
CA GLU A 345 -9.13 25.73 -31.80
C GLU A 345 -9.81 26.35 -33.02
N LYS A 346 -10.26 25.53 -33.98
CA LYS A 346 -11.03 25.98 -35.15
C LYS A 346 -12.36 26.63 -34.77
N VAL A 347 -13.03 26.14 -33.72
CA VAL A 347 -14.27 26.76 -33.22
C VAL A 347 -13.98 28.11 -32.57
N ASN A 348 -12.85 28.27 -31.88
CA ASN A 348 -12.44 29.55 -31.32
C ASN A 348 -11.98 30.54 -32.36
N GLU A 349 -11.27 30.10 -33.41
CA GLU A 349 -10.92 30.96 -34.54
C GLU A 349 -12.15 31.44 -35.32
N GLY A 350 -13.16 30.59 -35.48
CA GLY A 350 -14.45 30.95 -36.12
C GLY A 350 -15.35 31.84 -35.26
N LYS A 351 -15.10 31.98 -33.97
CA LYS A 351 -15.87 32.85 -33.05
C LYS A 351 -15.24 34.20 -32.77
N LEU A 352 -14.06 34.49 -33.29
CA LEU A 352 -13.45 35.80 -33.20
C LEU A 352 -14.11 36.74 -34.24
N LEU A 353 -15.35 37.15 -33.97
CA LEU A 353 -15.91 38.37 -34.50
C LEU A 353 -15.12 39.56 -33.90
N PRO A 354 -14.82 40.61 -34.68
CA PRO A 354 -13.94 41.69 -34.26
C PRO A 354 -14.64 42.61 -33.26
N LEU A 355 -14.53 42.33 -31.99
CA LEU A 355 -14.69 43.33 -30.96
C LEU A 355 -13.36 44.07 -30.85
N GLY A 356 -13.33 45.27 -31.45
CA GLY A 356 -12.21 46.16 -31.42
C GLY A 356 -11.80 46.55 -30.01
N LEU A 357 -10.80 45.89 -29.54
CA LEU A 357 -9.92 46.35 -28.45
C LEU A 357 -8.49 46.04 -28.88
N LYS A 358 -7.89 47.02 -29.56
CA LYS A 358 -6.46 47.14 -29.71
C LYS A 358 -5.83 47.45 -28.36
N GLU A 359 -4.71 46.81 -28.14
CA GLU A 359 -3.69 47.11 -27.16
C GLU A 359 -3.99 46.70 -25.71
N VAL A 360 -3.36 45.64 -25.26
CA VAL A 360 -2.31 45.58 -24.23
C VAL A 360 -1.98 44.14 -23.97
N ALA A 361 -0.89 43.61 -24.50
CA ALA A 361 -0.03 42.62 -23.87
C ALA A 361 1.30 42.50 -24.60
N LYS A 362 2.30 43.14 -24.05
CA LYS A 362 3.70 42.85 -24.42
C LYS A 362 4.07 41.47 -23.90
N PRO A 363 4.79 40.63 -24.66
CA PRO A 363 5.20 39.32 -24.21
C PRO A 363 6.24 39.42 -23.11
N HIS A 364 6.01 38.73 -22.01
CA HIS A 364 6.98 38.52 -20.94
C HIS A 364 8.13 37.71 -21.51
N LYS A 365 9.35 38.28 -21.45
CA LYS A 365 10.58 37.63 -21.89
C LYS A 365 10.85 36.40 -21.05
N SER A 366 11.06 35.27 -21.74
CA SER A 366 11.62 34.04 -21.19
C SER A 366 12.94 34.33 -20.49
N TYR A 367 13.09 33.92 -19.25
CA TYR A 367 14.39 33.85 -18.60
C TYR A 367 15.18 32.70 -19.22
N GLY A 368 16.23 33.07 -19.92
CA GLY A 368 17.19 32.15 -20.49
C GLY A 368 18.02 31.45 -19.41
N SER A 369 18.34 30.22 -19.72
CA SER A 369 19.35 29.39 -19.09
C SER A 369 20.70 30.09 -18.95
N HIS A 370 21.28 30.05 -17.77
CA HIS A 370 22.75 30.15 -17.62
C HIS A 370 23.24 29.08 -16.64
N ASN A 371 24.07 28.19 -17.20
CA ASN A 371 25.11 27.30 -16.64
C ASN A 371 24.78 26.44 -15.41
#